data_c95cc62724ca54bdc7ddd4d07714a8b5
#
_entry.id   c95cc62724ca54bdc7ddd4d07714a8b5
#
_cell.length_a   1.000
_cell.length_b   1.000
_cell.length_c   1.000
_cell.angle_alpha   90.00
_cell.angle_beta   90.00
_cell.angle_gamma   90.00
#
_symmetry.space_group_name_H-M   'P 1'
#
loop_
_entity.id
_entity.type
_entity.pdbx_description
1 polymer ?
#
loop_
_entity_poly.entity_id
_entity_poly.type
_entity_poly.pdbx_seq_one_letter_code
_entity_poly.pdbx_strand_id
1 'polypeptide(L)'
;MKRRDFIRLTLLTGSAVLLPEFTYASELQLEQINFSSGVYNTNNAQTLIIFMYGGASQLSGNLTNLDEIRSQSQSNYNYFGTITKTAHECWKEAGGEAMEALLSNNDMTIFRTCYSEVREAAGNKAHGLCTLQNQLGTFDENAGGILSNLAQILEANNMISSNTLMPFVTMEGESKFYTQGRRPVASYLKPIGIDETFDNPYTRSSVRRWFYYTEAERESAPDSYWKSDEEGGFAPSLTSAMDQMAQQHNASGKIKDAFEKRKGLSTFIQSISTAQTPDLGDNAYPQDSRFAKKIETAIKLLVHNPDTKVLTLGTGGLGGWDDHNEARDYTRRMRDLFGALKSAMAHLRAAGKDQTINIMVFAEFGRNVNLNSANGWDHGNLQNLYVLGGKGYFNHKGVVGETKVVGTGEVNRLYMKPTANSYWFEPLSIAATLYKIYGIENPEILTDSYPVIEPLFT
;
A
#
# COMPACT_ATOMS: atom_id res chain seq x y z
N MET A 1 15.91 -4.83 -35.05
CA MET A 1 16.72 -6.06 -35.03
C MET A 1 16.02 -7.06 -34.12
N LYS A 2 15.69 -8.26 -34.57
CA LYS A 2 14.96 -9.24 -33.74
C LYS A 2 15.95 -9.89 -32.78
N ARG A 3 15.52 -10.21 -31.57
CA ARG A 3 16.33 -10.80 -30.47
C ARG A 3 17.20 -12.01 -30.92
N ARG A 4 16.69 -12.76 -31.89
CA ARG A 4 17.42 -13.89 -32.54
C ARG A 4 18.65 -13.48 -33.35
N ASP A 5 18.62 -12.30 -33.95
CA ASP A 5 19.70 -11.81 -34.84
C ASP A 5 20.86 -11.26 -34.00
N PHE A 6 20.57 -10.71 -32.82
CA PHE A 6 21.55 -10.26 -31.84
C PHE A 6 22.37 -11.44 -31.28
N ILE A 7 21.71 -12.53 -30.92
CA ILE A 7 22.38 -13.74 -30.41
C ILE A 7 23.28 -14.41 -31.48
N ARG A 8 22.87 -14.38 -32.75
CA ARG A 8 23.70 -14.90 -33.86
C ARG A 8 24.92 -14.04 -34.16
N LEU A 9 24.80 -12.73 -33.99
CA LEU A 9 25.93 -11.81 -34.24
C LEU A 9 27.01 -11.95 -33.16
N THR A 10 26.62 -12.18 -31.89
CA THR A 10 27.55 -12.36 -30.77
C THR A 10 28.33 -13.67 -30.84
N LEU A 11 27.76 -14.72 -31.43
CA LEU A 11 28.38 -16.01 -31.60
C LEU A 11 29.42 -16.04 -32.76
N LEU A 12 29.31 -15.11 -33.71
CA LEU A 12 30.19 -15.07 -34.89
C LEU A 12 31.45 -14.21 -34.72
N THR A 13 31.54 -13.36 -33.71
CA THR A 13 32.64 -12.40 -33.56
C THR A 13 33.70 -12.80 -32.54
N GLY A 14 33.59 -13.95 -31.87
CA GLY A 14 34.64 -14.50 -31.00
C GLY A 14 35.13 -13.57 -29.86
N SER A 15 34.51 -12.44 -29.68
CA SER A 15 34.76 -11.53 -28.56
C SER A 15 33.94 -12.01 -27.37
N ALA A 16 34.58 -12.50 -26.32
CA ALA A 16 33.98 -12.65 -25.02
C ALA A 16 33.59 -11.24 -24.51
N VAL A 17 32.46 -10.70 -24.98
CA VAL A 17 31.77 -9.68 -24.25
C VAL A 17 31.29 -10.39 -22.99
N LEU A 18 31.86 -10.03 -21.84
CA LEU A 18 31.31 -10.31 -20.54
C LEU A 18 29.91 -9.63 -20.57
N LEU A 19 28.92 -10.38 -21.05
CA LEU A 19 27.54 -10.03 -20.80
C LEU A 19 27.46 -9.96 -19.27
N PRO A 20 26.96 -8.88 -18.68
CA PRO A 20 26.61 -8.92 -17.27
C PRO A 20 25.80 -10.20 -17.11
N GLU A 21 26.18 -11.04 -16.16
CA GLU A 21 25.41 -12.22 -15.82
C GLU A 21 24.00 -11.72 -15.70
N PHE A 22 23.11 -12.17 -16.57
CA PHE A 22 21.69 -12.02 -16.36
C PHE A 22 21.42 -12.84 -15.10
N THR A 23 21.51 -12.19 -13.96
CA THR A 23 21.00 -12.72 -12.72
C THR A 23 19.54 -13.00 -12.98
N TYR A 24 19.26 -14.26 -13.27
CA TYR A 24 17.87 -14.72 -13.30
C TYR A 24 17.27 -14.35 -11.95
N ALA A 25 16.06 -13.78 -11.95
CA ALA A 25 15.34 -13.50 -10.74
C ALA A 25 15.59 -14.60 -9.71
N SER A 26 16.13 -14.24 -8.57
CA SER A 26 16.43 -15.20 -7.53
C SER A 26 15.11 -15.87 -7.12
N GLU A 27 15.04 -17.18 -7.29
CA GLU A 27 13.94 -17.95 -6.74
C GLU A 27 13.95 -17.73 -5.22
N LEU A 28 12.77 -17.53 -4.63
CA LEU A 28 12.65 -17.42 -3.18
C LEU A 28 13.23 -18.67 -2.50
N GLN A 29 14.39 -18.51 -1.86
CA GLN A 29 15.13 -19.59 -1.20
C GLN A 29 14.66 -19.69 0.24
N LEU A 30 13.56 -20.45 0.47
CA LEU A 30 12.95 -20.57 1.80
C LEU A 30 13.92 -21.09 2.87
N GLU A 31 14.89 -21.92 2.48
CA GLU A 31 15.92 -22.48 3.35
C GLU A 31 16.94 -21.45 3.84
N GLN A 32 17.04 -20.30 3.20
CA GLN A 32 17.92 -19.19 3.63
C GLN A 32 17.21 -18.21 4.57
N ILE A 33 15.91 -18.36 4.75
CA ILE A 33 15.11 -17.46 5.58
C ILE A 33 15.15 -17.92 7.03
N ASN A 34 15.68 -17.07 7.89
CA ASN A 34 15.61 -17.26 9.33
C ASN A 34 14.24 -16.76 9.82
N PHE A 35 13.45 -17.65 10.41
CA PHE A 35 12.11 -17.34 10.86
C PHE A 35 11.96 -17.58 12.36
N SER A 36 11.39 -16.59 13.07
CA SER A 36 11.08 -16.70 14.50
C SER A 36 9.58 -16.65 14.73
N SER A 37 8.97 -17.80 14.94
CA SER A 37 7.57 -17.88 15.30
C SER A 37 7.24 -17.20 16.63
N GLY A 38 8.22 -17.09 17.53
CA GLY A 38 8.08 -16.41 18.82
C GLY A 38 7.76 -14.94 18.68
N VAL A 39 8.42 -14.22 17.77
CA VAL A 39 8.12 -12.81 17.47
C VAL A 39 6.70 -12.67 16.96
N TYR A 40 6.30 -13.47 15.99
CA TYR A 40 4.95 -13.45 15.44
C TYR A 40 3.88 -13.78 16.49
N ASN A 41 4.07 -14.83 17.28
CA ASN A 41 3.13 -15.23 18.32
C ASN A 41 2.97 -14.18 19.42
N THR A 42 4.06 -13.46 19.74
CA THR A 42 4.04 -12.38 20.73
C THR A 42 3.31 -11.15 20.21
N ASN A 43 3.58 -10.76 18.96
CA ASN A 43 3.06 -9.53 18.39
C ASN A 43 1.70 -9.70 17.70
N ASN A 44 1.44 -10.87 17.12
CA ASN A 44 0.26 -11.15 16.30
C ASN A 44 -0.05 -10.00 15.31
N ALA A 45 0.97 -9.56 14.59
CA ALA A 45 0.92 -8.38 13.74
C ALA A 45 -0.10 -8.51 12.61
N GLN A 46 -0.83 -7.43 12.35
CA GLN A 46 -1.68 -7.25 11.18
C GLN A 46 -1.37 -5.89 10.57
N THR A 47 -1.34 -5.79 9.25
CA THR A 47 -0.94 -4.56 8.55
C THR A 47 -1.98 -4.10 7.54
N LEU A 48 -2.34 -2.82 7.60
CA LEU A 48 -3.01 -2.11 6.52
C LEU A 48 -1.96 -1.35 5.72
N ILE A 49 -1.77 -1.69 4.45
CA ILE A 49 -0.92 -0.95 3.52
C ILE A 49 -1.80 -0.02 2.70
N ILE A 50 -1.49 1.28 2.71
CA ILE A 50 -2.12 2.28 1.85
C ILE A 50 -1.06 2.79 0.87
N PHE A 51 -1.24 2.47 -0.41
CA PHE A 51 -0.29 2.86 -1.44
C PHE A 51 -0.82 4.04 -2.26
N MET A 52 -0.05 5.12 -2.29
CA MET A 52 -0.43 6.36 -2.98
C MET A 52 0.09 6.34 -4.43
N TYR A 53 -0.70 5.73 -5.33
CA TYR A 53 -0.38 5.66 -6.76
C TYR A 53 -0.33 7.05 -7.40
N GLY A 54 0.71 7.31 -8.18
CA GLY A 54 0.96 8.58 -8.82
C GLY A 54 2.04 9.44 -8.14
N GLY A 55 2.58 9.00 -6.99
CA GLY A 55 3.68 9.69 -6.32
C GLY A 55 3.23 10.97 -5.61
N ALA A 56 2.70 10.86 -4.41
CA ALA A 56 2.25 11.99 -3.62
C ALA A 56 3.41 12.93 -3.23
N SER A 57 3.17 14.24 -3.28
CA SER A 57 4.13 15.20 -2.74
C SER A 57 4.36 14.98 -1.24
N GLN A 58 5.60 15.10 -0.81
CA GLN A 58 6.01 14.98 0.58
C GLN A 58 5.68 16.22 1.43
N LEU A 59 5.25 17.32 0.81
CA LEU A 59 5.09 18.61 1.49
C LEU A 59 4.08 18.61 2.62
N SER A 60 3.04 17.77 2.56
CA SER A 60 2.04 17.69 3.64
C SER A 60 2.66 17.32 4.99
N GLY A 61 3.56 16.35 5.02
CA GLY A 61 4.28 15.94 6.24
C GLY A 61 5.64 16.62 6.42
N ASN A 62 6.07 17.48 5.50
CA ASN A 62 7.41 18.08 5.51
C ASN A 62 7.43 19.48 4.92
N LEU A 63 7.14 20.47 5.74
CA LEU A 63 7.28 21.90 5.39
C LEU A 63 8.54 22.55 5.97
N THR A 64 9.51 21.78 6.45
CA THR A 64 10.74 22.31 7.09
C THR A 64 11.45 23.34 6.21
N ASN A 65 11.51 23.09 4.91
CA ASN A 65 12.21 23.91 3.92
C ASN A 65 11.31 24.89 3.15
N LEU A 66 10.10 25.17 3.62
CA LEU A 66 9.14 26.01 2.85
C LEU A 66 9.69 27.40 2.53
N ASP A 67 10.36 28.05 3.48
CA ASP A 67 10.88 29.41 3.30
C ASP A 67 12.03 29.41 2.30
N GLU A 68 12.87 28.38 2.32
CA GLU A 68 13.94 28.18 1.34
C GLU A 68 13.37 27.93 -0.06
N ILE A 69 12.36 27.07 -0.18
CA ILE A 69 11.65 26.82 -1.45
C ILE A 69 11.10 28.12 -2.02
N ARG A 70 10.43 28.92 -1.19
CA ARG A 70 9.86 30.22 -1.60
C ARG A 70 10.93 31.24 -2.03
N SER A 71 12.08 31.23 -1.39
CA SER A 71 13.18 32.15 -1.72
C SER A 71 13.92 31.75 -2.98
N GLN A 72 14.04 30.47 -3.27
CA GLN A 72 14.78 29.95 -4.43
C GLN A 72 13.88 29.69 -5.65
N SER A 73 12.59 29.52 -5.44
CA SER A 73 11.63 29.19 -6.48
C SER A 73 10.91 30.43 -6.98
N GLN A 74 10.80 30.55 -8.28
CA GLN A 74 9.88 31.51 -8.90
C GLN A 74 8.42 31.05 -8.83
N SER A 75 8.16 29.86 -8.24
CA SER A 75 6.83 29.28 -8.13
C SER A 75 5.94 30.06 -7.19
N ASN A 76 4.73 30.30 -7.63
CA ASN A 76 3.74 31.00 -6.84
C ASN A 76 3.00 30.02 -5.91
N TYR A 77 3.54 29.75 -4.71
CA TYR A 77 2.86 28.93 -3.69
C TYR A 77 1.56 29.55 -3.16
N ASN A 78 1.24 30.81 -3.50
CA ASN A 78 -0.07 31.41 -3.24
C ASN A 78 -1.20 30.67 -3.97
N TYR A 79 -0.87 29.87 -4.97
CA TYR A 79 -1.80 28.94 -5.64
C TYR A 79 -2.59 28.08 -4.68
N PHE A 80 -2.00 27.64 -3.57
CA PHE A 80 -2.64 26.83 -2.54
C PHE A 80 -3.40 27.66 -1.48
N GLY A 81 -3.37 28.98 -1.54
CA GLY A 81 -3.89 29.86 -0.50
C GLY A 81 -2.96 29.93 0.71
N THR A 82 -3.54 29.88 1.90
CA THR A 82 -2.76 29.89 3.14
C THR A 82 -2.00 28.59 3.33
N ILE A 83 -0.71 28.67 3.66
CA ILE A 83 0.13 27.56 4.05
C ILE A 83 0.64 27.83 5.44
N THR A 84 0.11 27.08 6.41
CA THR A 84 0.47 27.19 7.82
C THR A 84 1.26 25.97 8.25
N LYS A 85 2.39 26.17 8.93
CA LYS A 85 3.15 25.08 9.58
C LYS A 85 2.49 24.73 10.91
N THR A 86 2.37 23.46 11.21
CA THR A 86 2.03 22.95 12.55
C THR A 86 3.27 22.93 13.44
N ALA A 87 3.14 22.48 14.69
CA ALA A 87 4.27 22.38 15.63
C ALA A 87 5.39 21.45 15.10
N HIS A 88 5.01 20.37 14.43
CA HIS A 88 5.97 19.46 13.78
C HIS A 88 6.18 19.81 12.30
N GLU A 89 5.96 21.06 11.90
CA GLU A 89 6.17 21.55 10.52
C GLU A 89 5.47 20.69 9.45
N CYS A 90 4.29 20.14 9.77
CA CYS A 90 3.38 19.59 8.80
C CYS A 90 2.51 20.70 8.21
N TRP A 91 1.95 20.48 7.02
CA TRP A 91 1.07 21.44 6.36
C TRP A 91 -0.34 21.37 6.95
N LYS A 92 -0.70 22.38 7.77
CA LYS A 92 -1.96 22.42 8.52
C LYS A 92 -3.18 22.14 7.63
N GLU A 93 -3.33 22.88 6.53
CA GLU A 93 -4.46 22.79 5.62
C GLU A 93 -4.48 21.50 4.78
N ALA A 94 -3.35 20.81 4.71
CA ALA A 94 -3.16 19.54 4.00
C ALA A 94 -3.07 18.34 4.97
N GLY A 95 -3.94 18.28 5.97
CA GLY A 95 -4.02 17.17 6.92
C GLY A 95 -3.10 17.29 8.14
N GLY A 96 -2.31 18.35 8.25
CA GLY A 96 -1.37 18.54 9.36
C GLY A 96 -2.02 18.59 10.74
N GLU A 97 -3.25 19.09 10.88
CA GLU A 97 -3.96 19.05 12.16
C GLU A 97 -4.24 17.61 12.63
N ALA A 98 -4.65 16.74 11.72
CA ALA A 98 -4.85 15.33 12.04
C ALA A 98 -3.52 14.62 12.31
N MET A 99 -2.45 14.97 11.57
CA MET A 99 -1.09 14.47 11.86
C MET A 99 -0.61 14.88 13.24
N GLU A 100 -0.80 16.14 13.65
CA GLU A 100 -0.44 16.60 15.01
C GLU A 100 -1.17 15.82 16.10
N ALA A 101 -2.46 15.56 15.91
CA ALA A 101 -3.22 14.76 16.87
C ALA A 101 -2.68 13.31 16.97
N LEU A 102 -2.29 12.71 15.85
CA LEU A 102 -1.69 11.39 15.80
C LEU A 102 -0.29 11.35 16.43
N LEU A 103 0.53 12.36 16.17
CA LEU A 103 1.86 12.52 16.75
C LEU A 103 1.77 12.73 18.28
N SER A 104 0.89 13.61 18.72
CA SER A 104 0.69 13.92 20.16
C SER A 104 0.21 12.72 20.97
N ASN A 105 -0.55 11.81 20.35
CA ASN A 105 -1.00 10.57 20.96
C ASN A 105 0.04 9.43 20.87
N ASN A 106 1.20 9.69 20.32
CA ASN A 106 2.21 8.67 20.03
C ASN A 106 1.63 7.52 19.18
N ASP A 107 0.74 7.86 18.24
CA ASP A 107 0.08 6.92 17.34
C ASP A 107 0.81 6.77 16.01
N MET A 108 1.74 7.70 15.69
CA MET A 108 2.33 7.81 14.37
C MET A 108 3.81 8.20 14.42
N THR A 109 4.57 7.67 13.47
CA THR A 109 5.87 8.19 13.06
C THR A 109 5.81 8.67 11.61
N ILE A 110 6.34 9.87 11.35
CA ILE A 110 6.55 10.42 10.01
C ILE A 110 8.03 10.33 9.67
N PHE A 111 8.38 9.51 8.69
CA PHE A 111 9.73 9.50 8.12
C PHE A 111 9.76 10.42 6.90
N ARG A 112 10.57 11.48 6.96
CA ARG A 112 10.71 12.50 5.91
C ARG A 112 11.78 12.17 4.88
N THR A 113 12.51 11.13 5.10
CA THR A 113 13.75 10.80 4.37
C THR A 113 13.74 9.37 3.82
N CYS A 114 12.57 8.90 3.38
CA CYS A 114 12.48 7.75 2.49
C CYS A 114 12.97 8.21 1.10
N TYR A 115 14.22 7.90 0.77
CA TYR A 115 14.91 8.44 -0.39
C TYR A 115 15.60 7.33 -1.19
N SER A 116 15.35 7.30 -2.49
CA SER A 116 16.03 6.34 -3.36
C SER A 116 17.27 6.95 -4.00
N GLU A 117 18.44 6.63 -3.43
CA GLU A 117 19.73 7.01 -4.00
C GLU A 117 20.02 6.26 -5.32
N VAL A 118 19.62 4.99 -5.39
CA VAL A 118 19.79 4.16 -6.59
C VAL A 118 19.03 4.73 -7.77
N ARG A 119 17.76 5.09 -7.57
CA ARG A 119 16.93 5.70 -8.63
C ARG A 119 17.41 7.10 -8.99
N GLU A 120 17.88 7.86 -8.03
CA GLU A 120 18.46 9.18 -8.26
C GLU A 120 19.72 9.06 -9.14
N ALA A 121 20.63 8.18 -8.83
CA ALA A 121 21.83 7.93 -9.60
C ALA A 121 21.54 7.42 -11.03
N ALA A 122 20.50 6.61 -11.18
CA ALA A 122 20.05 6.12 -12.48
C ALA A 122 19.21 7.13 -13.27
N GLY A 123 18.88 8.29 -12.70
CA GLY A 123 17.96 9.27 -13.31
C GLY A 123 16.54 8.73 -13.49
N ASN A 124 16.13 7.69 -12.73
CA ASN A 124 14.88 7.00 -12.96
C ASN A 124 13.78 7.48 -11.98
N LYS A 125 12.70 7.96 -12.55
CA LYS A 125 11.51 8.43 -11.85
C LYS A 125 10.23 8.00 -12.59
N ALA A 126 10.25 6.85 -13.26
CA ALA A 126 9.11 6.35 -14.01
C ALA A 126 8.10 5.65 -13.09
N HIS A 127 6.82 6.01 -13.20
CA HIS A 127 5.72 5.45 -12.39
C HIS A 127 5.74 3.93 -12.35
N GLY A 128 5.72 3.28 -13.52
CA GLY A 128 5.61 1.82 -13.60
C GLY A 128 6.75 1.10 -12.90
N LEU A 129 7.99 1.57 -13.08
CA LEU A 129 9.15 0.95 -12.47
C LEU A 129 9.23 1.21 -10.96
N CYS A 130 9.00 2.45 -10.52
CA CYS A 130 9.04 2.78 -9.11
C CYS A 130 7.94 2.07 -8.31
N THR A 131 6.72 2.00 -8.87
CA THR A 131 5.61 1.21 -8.29
C THR A 131 6.00 -0.26 -8.20
N LEU A 132 6.52 -0.84 -9.29
CA LEU A 132 6.91 -2.23 -9.34
C LEU A 132 7.95 -2.53 -8.24
N GLN A 133 9.07 -1.80 -8.21
CA GLN A 133 10.15 -2.02 -7.24
C GLN A 133 9.68 -1.88 -5.78
N ASN A 134 8.84 -0.87 -5.48
CA ASN A 134 8.31 -0.71 -4.12
C ASN A 134 7.37 -1.85 -3.71
N GLN A 135 6.61 -2.41 -4.64
CA GLN A 135 5.67 -3.49 -4.35
C GLN A 135 6.30 -4.89 -4.44
N LEU A 136 7.41 -5.03 -5.15
CA LEU A 136 8.23 -6.25 -5.10
C LEU A 136 9.20 -6.25 -3.91
N GLY A 137 9.60 -5.08 -3.40
CA GLY A 137 10.58 -4.93 -2.33
C GLY A 137 12.01 -5.17 -2.78
N THR A 138 12.28 -5.11 -4.08
CA THR A 138 13.58 -5.35 -4.72
C THR A 138 13.68 -4.60 -6.04
N PHE A 139 14.89 -4.36 -6.53
CA PHE A 139 15.13 -3.81 -7.86
C PHE A 139 15.02 -4.87 -8.98
N ASP A 140 14.95 -6.16 -8.64
CA ASP A 140 14.68 -7.23 -9.62
C ASP A 140 13.22 -7.24 -10.06
N GLU A 141 12.95 -6.74 -11.27
CA GLU A 141 11.60 -6.62 -11.85
C GLU A 141 10.90 -7.97 -12.08
N ASN A 142 11.61 -9.09 -11.96
CA ASN A 142 11.04 -10.43 -12.13
C ASN A 142 10.79 -11.15 -10.80
N ALA A 143 11.08 -10.52 -9.68
CA ALA A 143 10.85 -11.10 -8.37
C ALA A 143 9.35 -11.28 -8.06
N GLY A 144 9.04 -12.05 -7.03
CA GLY A 144 7.70 -12.10 -6.44
C GLY A 144 7.40 -10.82 -5.66
N GLY A 145 6.12 -10.44 -5.60
CA GLY A 145 5.68 -9.33 -4.77
C GLY A 145 5.87 -9.60 -3.27
N ILE A 146 6.04 -8.54 -2.50
CA ILE A 146 6.29 -8.63 -1.05
C ILE A 146 5.30 -9.59 -0.36
N LEU A 147 4.01 -9.48 -0.70
CA LEU A 147 2.97 -10.25 -0.03
C LEU A 147 2.87 -11.69 -0.57
N SER A 148 3.24 -11.93 -1.81
CA SER A 148 3.38 -13.30 -2.33
C SER A 148 4.54 -14.04 -1.68
N ASN A 149 5.66 -13.36 -1.46
CA ASN A 149 6.80 -13.92 -0.74
C ASN A 149 6.46 -14.17 0.73
N LEU A 150 5.85 -13.18 1.40
CA LEU A 150 5.40 -13.31 2.79
C LEU A 150 4.44 -14.50 2.97
N ALA A 151 3.46 -14.64 2.05
CA ALA A 151 2.51 -15.74 2.09
C ALA A 151 3.19 -17.12 2.05
N GLN A 152 4.17 -17.30 1.16
CA GLN A 152 4.93 -18.55 1.04
C GLN A 152 5.80 -18.82 2.27
N ILE A 153 6.40 -17.78 2.85
CA ILE A 153 7.21 -17.92 4.07
C ILE A 153 6.36 -18.31 5.25
N LEU A 154 5.22 -17.63 5.46
CA LEU A 154 4.31 -17.94 6.56
C LEU A 154 3.70 -19.33 6.43
N GLU A 155 3.36 -19.78 5.22
CA GLU A 155 2.88 -21.14 4.94
C GLU A 155 3.97 -22.18 5.25
N ALA A 156 5.18 -21.97 4.75
CA ALA A 156 6.30 -22.89 4.97
C ALA A 156 6.64 -23.07 6.46
N ASN A 157 6.33 -22.07 7.27
CA ASN A 157 6.54 -22.08 8.73
C ASN A 157 5.25 -22.41 9.52
N ASN A 158 4.20 -22.90 8.85
CA ASN A 158 2.92 -23.30 9.46
C ASN A 158 2.18 -22.19 10.21
N MET A 159 2.46 -20.92 9.90
CA MET A 159 1.77 -19.78 10.48
C MET A 159 0.43 -19.48 9.81
N ILE A 160 0.28 -19.89 8.57
CA ILE A 160 -0.97 -19.88 7.80
C ILE A 160 -1.12 -21.19 7.05
N SER A 161 -2.35 -21.56 6.78
CA SER A 161 -2.68 -22.81 6.09
C SER A 161 -3.94 -22.63 5.23
N SER A 162 -4.35 -23.70 4.58
CA SER A 162 -5.62 -23.74 3.86
C SER A 162 -6.86 -23.49 4.75
N ASN A 163 -6.73 -23.54 6.07
CA ASN A 163 -7.81 -23.26 7.03
C ASN A 163 -7.80 -21.81 7.54
N THR A 164 -6.73 -21.07 7.30
CA THR A 164 -6.64 -19.63 7.65
C THR A 164 -7.62 -18.84 6.79
N LEU A 165 -8.44 -18.03 7.44
CA LEU A 165 -9.55 -17.34 6.79
C LEU A 165 -9.10 -15.96 6.30
N MET A 166 -9.05 -15.74 4.97
CA MET A 166 -8.70 -14.48 4.35
C MET A 166 -7.34 -13.91 4.83
N PRO A 167 -6.23 -14.66 4.73
CA PRO A 167 -4.95 -14.18 5.26
C PRO A 167 -4.45 -12.92 4.56
N PHE A 168 -4.80 -12.75 3.29
CA PHE A 168 -4.49 -11.56 2.49
C PHE A 168 -5.73 -11.02 1.82
N VAL A 169 -5.93 -9.71 1.94
CA VAL A 169 -7.10 -9.02 1.40
C VAL A 169 -6.65 -7.80 0.59
N THR A 170 -7.36 -7.50 -0.48
CA THR A 170 -7.13 -6.30 -1.29
C THR A 170 -8.41 -5.53 -1.53
N MET A 171 -8.34 -4.21 -1.43
CA MET A 171 -9.42 -3.27 -1.77
C MET A 171 -9.04 -2.34 -2.92
N GLU A 172 -7.99 -2.68 -3.66
CA GLU A 172 -7.45 -1.84 -4.73
C GLU A 172 -7.45 -2.49 -6.14
N GLY A 173 -7.96 -3.70 -6.27
CA GLY A 173 -7.89 -4.46 -7.52
C GLY A 173 -6.53 -5.15 -7.70
N GLU A 174 -6.00 -5.17 -8.93
CA GLU A 174 -4.69 -5.77 -9.20
C GLU A 174 -3.55 -4.94 -8.60
N SER A 175 -2.74 -5.58 -7.80
CA SER A 175 -1.58 -4.97 -7.14
C SER A 175 -0.33 -5.82 -7.35
N LYS A 176 0.82 -5.17 -7.58
CA LYS A 176 2.10 -5.85 -7.73
C LYS A 176 2.63 -6.43 -6.43
N PHE A 177 2.08 -6.04 -5.28
CA PHE A 177 2.33 -6.70 -3.99
C PHE A 177 2.07 -8.21 -4.04
N TYR A 178 1.15 -8.65 -4.89
CA TYR A 178 0.74 -10.05 -5.05
C TYR A 178 1.26 -10.69 -6.34
N THR A 179 2.20 -10.07 -7.03
CA THR A 179 2.83 -10.67 -8.20
C THR A 179 3.46 -12.01 -7.82
N GLN A 180 3.15 -13.04 -8.58
CA GLN A 180 3.77 -14.35 -8.39
C GLN A 180 5.18 -14.31 -8.99
N GLY A 181 6.17 -14.69 -8.18
CA GLY A 181 7.51 -14.98 -8.66
C GLY A 181 7.54 -16.32 -9.41
N ARG A 182 8.70 -16.92 -9.53
CA ARG A 182 8.86 -18.24 -10.18
C ARG A 182 8.13 -19.36 -9.45
N ARG A 183 8.06 -19.27 -8.12
CA ARG A 183 7.31 -20.23 -7.31
C ARG A 183 5.84 -19.86 -7.28
N PRO A 184 4.94 -20.71 -7.76
CA PRO A 184 3.50 -20.41 -7.73
C PRO A 184 2.97 -20.39 -6.29
N VAL A 185 2.15 -19.41 -6.00
CA VAL A 185 1.45 -19.27 -4.71
C VAL A 185 0.19 -20.14 -4.72
N ALA A 186 -0.04 -20.90 -3.67
CA ALA A 186 -1.26 -21.72 -3.51
C ALA A 186 -2.51 -20.85 -3.60
N SER A 187 -3.59 -21.37 -4.16
CA SER A 187 -4.81 -20.60 -4.44
C SER A 187 -5.44 -19.97 -3.21
N TYR A 188 -5.36 -20.63 -2.05
CA TYR A 188 -5.89 -20.13 -0.78
C TYR A 188 -5.04 -19.02 -0.12
N LEU A 189 -3.82 -18.79 -0.63
CA LEU A 189 -2.93 -17.71 -0.20
C LEU A 189 -3.06 -16.45 -1.09
N LYS A 190 -3.78 -16.56 -2.20
CA LYS A 190 -4.03 -15.39 -3.06
C LYS A 190 -4.93 -14.39 -2.35
N PRO A 191 -4.78 -13.09 -2.62
CA PRO A 191 -5.60 -12.08 -1.97
C PRO A 191 -7.07 -12.25 -2.33
N ILE A 192 -7.94 -11.99 -1.37
CA ILE A 192 -9.37 -11.89 -1.57
C ILE A 192 -9.70 -10.42 -1.79
N GLY A 193 -10.35 -10.11 -2.92
CA GLY A 193 -10.84 -8.76 -3.20
C GLY A 193 -12.14 -8.46 -2.47
N ILE A 194 -12.21 -7.33 -1.80
CA ILE A 194 -13.44 -6.77 -1.21
C ILE A 194 -13.56 -5.29 -1.55
N ASP A 195 -14.75 -4.72 -1.44
CA ASP A 195 -14.99 -3.28 -1.54
C ASP A 195 -15.43 -2.68 -0.19
N GLU A 196 -15.79 -1.40 -0.19
CA GLU A 196 -16.23 -0.68 1.00
C GLU A 196 -17.54 -1.19 1.61
N THR A 197 -18.25 -2.08 0.93
CA THR A 197 -19.49 -2.71 1.40
C THR A 197 -19.29 -4.18 1.79
N PHE A 198 -18.08 -4.65 1.86
CA PHE A 198 -17.68 -6.06 2.02
C PHE A 198 -18.12 -6.97 0.87
N ASP A 199 -18.60 -6.42 -0.23
CA ASP A 199 -18.92 -7.22 -1.40
C ASP A 199 -17.66 -7.61 -2.16
N ASN A 200 -17.70 -8.77 -2.77
CA ASN A 200 -16.70 -9.15 -3.75
C ASN A 200 -16.90 -8.25 -4.99
N PRO A 201 -15.91 -7.42 -5.37
CA PRO A 201 -16.02 -6.55 -6.54
C PRO A 201 -16.27 -7.31 -7.85
N TYR A 202 -16.00 -8.62 -7.88
CA TYR A 202 -16.29 -9.48 -9.04
C TYR A 202 -17.74 -10.00 -9.06
N THR A 203 -18.50 -9.88 -7.98
CA THR A 203 -19.91 -10.29 -7.92
C THR A 203 -20.89 -9.16 -8.18
N ARG A 204 -20.42 -7.92 -8.19
CA ARG A 204 -21.21 -6.73 -8.56
C ARG A 204 -20.75 -6.17 -9.91
N SER A 205 -21.59 -5.39 -10.53
CA SER A 205 -21.34 -4.59 -11.75
C SER A 205 -20.16 -3.58 -11.62
N SER A 206 -19.39 -3.66 -10.55
CA SER A 206 -18.24 -2.79 -10.27
C SER A 206 -17.18 -2.81 -11.36
N VAL A 207 -16.98 -3.93 -12.06
CA VAL A 207 -16.08 -3.98 -13.22
C VAL A 207 -16.56 -3.02 -14.34
N ARG A 208 -17.86 -2.82 -14.48
CA ARG A 208 -18.40 -1.83 -15.41
C ARG A 208 -18.28 -0.39 -14.93
N ARG A 209 -18.29 -0.14 -13.61
CA ARG A 209 -18.18 1.21 -13.06
C ARG A 209 -16.87 1.91 -13.43
N TRP A 210 -15.83 1.18 -13.74
CA TRP A 210 -14.54 1.73 -14.20
C TRP A 210 -14.63 2.35 -15.61
N PHE A 211 -15.60 1.96 -16.41
CA PHE A 211 -15.79 2.48 -17.77
C PHE A 211 -16.74 3.69 -17.84
N TYR A 212 -17.36 4.07 -16.72
CA TYR A 212 -18.29 5.21 -16.67
C TYR A 212 -17.71 6.31 -15.78
N TYR A 213 -17.58 7.48 -16.34
CA TYR A 213 -16.95 8.63 -15.70
C TYR A 213 -17.87 9.39 -14.74
N THR A 214 -19.19 9.28 -14.91
CA THR A 214 -20.19 9.96 -14.08
C THR A 214 -21.12 8.99 -13.38
N GLU A 215 -21.72 9.43 -12.25
CA GLU A 215 -22.72 8.66 -11.49
C GLU A 215 -23.96 8.37 -12.34
N ALA A 216 -24.42 9.38 -13.13
CA ALA A 216 -25.56 9.23 -14.03
C ALA A 216 -25.31 8.19 -15.13
N GLU A 217 -24.09 8.12 -15.67
CA GLU A 217 -23.72 7.08 -16.63
C GLU A 217 -23.69 5.69 -15.99
N ARG A 218 -23.30 5.60 -14.71
CA ARG A 218 -23.32 4.34 -13.95
C ARG A 218 -24.74 3.87 -13.64
N GLU A 219 -25.64 4.79 -13.30
CA GLU A 219 -27.04 4.50 -13.02
C GLU A 219 -27.83 4.11 -14.29
N SER A 220 -27.48 4.71 -15.42
CA SER A 220 -28.11 4.43 -16.71
C SER A 220 -27.55 3.20 -17.44
N ALA A 221 -26.46 2.60 -16.94
CA ALA A 221 -25.88 1.42 -17.55
C ALA A 221 -26.86 0.23 -17.48
N PRO A 222 -27.10 -0.47 -18.59
CA PRO A 222 -28.03 -1.60 -18.58
C PRO A 222 -27.56 -2.67 -17.58
N ASP A 223 -28.44 -3.08 -16.73
CA ASP A 223 -28.29 -4.10 -15.67
C ASP A 223 -28.08 -5.52 -16.21
N SER A 224 -27.38 -5.68 -17.31
CA SER A 224 -27.52 -6.82 -18.21
C SER A 224 -26.95 -8.14 -17.69
N TYR A 225 -26.16 -8.18 -16.62
CA TYR A 225 -25.59 -9.46 -16.14
C TYR A 225 -25.41 -9.61 -14.64
N TRP A 226 -25.66 -8.55 -13.84
CA TRP A 226 -25.23 -8.49 -12.43
C TRP A 226 -26.29 -7.81 -11.56
N LYS A 227 -27.52 -8.32 -11.60
CA LYS A 227 -28.55 -7.85 -10.64
C LYS A 227 -28.18 -8.25 -9.24
N SER A 228 -28.55 -7.41 -8.27
CA SER A 228 -28.35 -7.69 -6.85
C SER A 228 -29.10 -8.96 -6.44
N ASP A 229 -28.64 -9.62 -5.39
CA ASP A 229 -29.25 -10.83 -4.84
C ASP A 229 -30.75 -10.63 -4.47
N GLU A 230 -31.13 -9.40 -4.11
CA GLU A 230 -32.52 -9.01 -3.76
C GLU A 230 -33.49 -9.08 -4.93
N GLU A 231 -32.99 -9.00 -6.17
CA GLU A 231 -33.81 -9.02 -7.40
C GLU A 231 -33.71 -10.35 -8.17
N GLY A 232 -33.16 -11.39 -7.58
CA GLY A 232 -33.01 -12.68 -8.26
C GLY A 232 -31.94 -12.70 -9.34
N GLY A 233 -30.85 -11.95 -9.14
CA GLY A 233 -29.75 -11.83 -10.08
C GLY A 233 -28.90 -13.09 -10.22
N PHE A 234 -27.88 -12.97 -11.07
CA PHE A 234 -27.01 -14.09 -11.48
C PHE A 234 -26.26 -14.76 -10.30
N ALA A 235 -25.93 -14.04 -9.25
CA ALA A 235 -25.16 -14.58 -8.13
C ALA A 235 -25.93 -15.66 -7.31
N PRO A 236 -27.21 -15.46 -6.94
CA PRO A 236 -28.01 -16.51 -6.35
C PRO A 236 -28.20 -17.71 -7.28
N SER A 237 -28.44 -17.45 -8.57
CA SER A 237 -28.59 -18.50 -9.57
C SER A 237 -27.32 -19.32 -9.74
N LEU A 238 -26.15 -18.68 -9.71
CA LEU A 238 -24.86 -19.36 -9.77
C LEU A 238 -24.61 -20.18 -8.49
N THR A 239 -24.88 -19.59 -7.33
CA THR A 239 -24.74 -20.28 -6.05
C THR A 239 -25.68 -21.49 -5.98
N SER A 240 -26.95 -21.30 -6.35
CA SER A 240 -27.94 -22.40 -6.41
C SER A 240 -27.54 -23.49 -7.43
N ALA A 241 -27.05 -23.10 -8.61
CA ALA A 241 -26.57 -24.06 -9.59
C ALA A 241 -25.36 -24.85 -9.10
N MET A 242 -24.42 -24.20 -8.41
CA MET A 242 -23.27 -24.85 -7.80
C MET A 242 -23.68 -25.78 -6.66
N ASP A 243 -24.64 -25.38 -5.80
CA ASP A 243 -25.21 -26.21 -4.74
C ASP A 243 -25.85 -27.48 -5.33
N GLN A 244 -26.65 -27.33 -6.39
CA GLN A 244 -27.27 -28.44 -7.10
C GLN A 244 -26.23 -29.38 -7.74
N MET A 245 -25.20 -28.81 -8.37
CA MET A 245 -24.10 -29.60 -8.94
C MET A 245 -23.34 -30.38 -7.85
N ALA A 246 -23.05 -29.76 -6.72
CA ALA A 246 -22.38 -30.39 -5.60
C ALA A 246 -23.23 -31.55 -5.01
N GLN A 247 -24.55 -31.37 -4.92
CA GLN A 247 -25.48 -32.40 -4.47
C GLN A 247 -25.63 -33.55 -5.47
N GLN A 248 -25.81 -33.23 -6.76
CA GLN A 248 -25.99 -34.21 -7.82
C GLN A 248 -24.77 -35.10 -8.06
N HIS A 249 -23.59 -34.56 -7.93
CA HIS A 249 -22.34 -35.28 -8.14
C HIS A 249 -21.75 -35.89 -6.88
N ASN A 250 -22.49 -35.87 -5.78
CA ASN A 250 -21.99 -36.41 -4.48
C ASN A 250 -20.58 -35.85 -4.19
N ALA A 251 -20.42 -34.57 -4.42
CA ALA A 251 -19.12 -33.90 -4.42
C ALA A 251 -18.34 -34.26 -3.14
N SER A 252 -17.18 -34.88 -3.32
CA SER A 252 -16.29 -35.31 -2.25
C SER A 252 -14.92 -34.67 -2.45
N GLY A 253 -14.12 -34.61 -1.38
CA GLY A 253 -12.76 -34.08 -1.43
C GLY A 253 -12.69 -32.62 -1.74
N LYS A 254 -11.67 -32.18 -2.50
CA LYS A 254 -11.29 -30.78 -2.73
C LYS A 254 -12.42 -29.88 -3.25
N ILE A 255 -13.35 -30.41 -4.04
CA ILE A 255 -14.48 -29.64 -4.59
C ILE A 255 -15.47 -29.31 -3.47
N LYS A 256 -15.83 -30.30 -2.67
CA LYS A 256 -16.70 -30.10 -1.51
C LYS A 256 -16.08 -29.13 -0.52
N ASP A 257 -14.80 -29.30 -0.21
CA ASP A 257 -14.06 -28.40 0.71
C ASP A 257 -14.04 -26.96 0.21
N ALA A 258 -13.83 -26.73 -1.09
CA ALA A 258 -13.87 -25.41 -1.68
C ALA A 258 -15.27 -24.78 -1.58
N PHE A 259 -16.30 -25.58 -1.70
CA PHE A 259 -17.70 -25.17 -1.63
C PHE A 259 -18.10 -24.76 -0.20
N GLU A 260 -17.79 -25.60 0.78
CA GLU A 260 -18.05 -25.32 2.21
C GLU A 260 -17.26 -24.10 2.68
N LYS A 261 -16.02 -23.94 2.21
CA LYS A 261 -15.21 -22.74 2.49
C LYS A 261 -15.85 -21.47 1.93
N ARG A 262 -16.34 -21.51 0.69
CA ARG A 262 -17.02 -20.35 0.08
C ARG A 262 -18.27 -19.95 0.88
N LYS A 263 -19.06 -20.93 1.30
CA LYS A 263 -20.27 -20.70 2.11
C LYS A 263 -19.91 -20.12 3.47
N GLY A 264 -18.91 -20.70 4.14
CA GLY A 264 -18.38 -20.18 5.41
C GLY A 264 -17.84 -18.75 5.27
N LEU A 265 -17.15 -18.44 4.18
CA LEU A 265 -16.63 -17.10 3.90
C LEU A 265 -17.74 -16.07 3.73
N SER A 266 -18.80 -16.38 2.99
CA SER A 266 -19.96 -15.48 2.82
C SER A 266 -20.61 -15.16 4.18
N THR A 267 -20.87 -16.18 5.00
CA THR A 267 -21.45 -16.00 6.34
C THR A 267 -20.54 -15.16 7.24
N PHE A 268 -19.24 -15.41 7.18
CA PHE A 268 -18.25 -14.66 7.94
C PHE A 268 -18.17 -13.19 7.51
N ILE A 269 -18.10 -12.92 6.20
CA ILE A 269 -18.10 -11.55 5.67
C ILE A 269 -19.36 -10.81 6.10
N GLN A 270 -20.52 -11.45 6.05
CA GLN A 270 -21.77 -10.86 6.50
C GLN A 270 -21.73 -10.52 8.00
N SER A 271 -21.14 -11.38 8.83
CA SER A 271 -21.00 -11.09 10.27
C SER A 271 -20.13 -9.86 10.54
N ILE A 272 -19.05 -9.66 9.77
CA ILE A 272 -18.20 -8.48 9.87
C ILE A 272 -18.93 -7.22 9.36
N SER A 273 -19.64 -7.33 8.24
CA SER A 273 -20.35 -6.19 7.64
C SER A 273 -21.42 -5.61 8.59
N THR A 274 -22.05 -6.46 9.39
CA THR A 274 -23.04 -6.07 10.39
C THR A 274 -22.44 -5.64 11.73
N ALA A 275 -21.14 -5.87 11.95
CA ALA A 275 -20.46 -5.45 13.16
C ALA A 275 -20.50 -3.91 13.29
N GLN A 276 -20.84 -3.45 14.49
CA GLN A 276 -20.94 -2.01 14.76
C GLN A 276 -19.52 -1.42 14.93
N THR A 277 -19.30 -0.25 14.32
CA THR A 277 -18.14 0.57 14.68
C THR A 277 -18.40 1.15 16.08
N PRO A 278 -17.42 1.11 17.00
CA PRO A 278 -17.59 1.72 18.31
C PRO A 278 -17.89 3.23 18.18
N ASP A 279 -18.52 3.82 19.19
CA ASP A 279 -18.68 5.26 19.24
C ASP A 279 -17.30 5.93 19.38
N LEU A 280 -16.92 6.70 18.37
CA LEU A 280 -15.63 7.39 18.29
C LEU A 280 -15.74 8.88 18.64
N GLY A 281 -16.94 9.38 18.98
CA GLY A 281 -17.19 10.80 19.26
C GLY A 281 -16.70 11.70 18.13
N ASP A 282 -15.91 12.72 18.45
CA ASP A 282 -15.35 13.67 17.48
C ASP A 282 -14.33 13.05 16.49
N ASN A 283 -14.00 11.78 16.67
CA ASN A 283 -13.13 11.04 15.75
C ASN A 283 -13.91 10.08 14.85
N ALA A 284 -15.23 10.25 14.71
CA ALA A 284 -16.03 9.43 13.81
C ALA A 284 -15.54 9.54 12.35
N TYR A 285 -15.71 8.47 11.59
CA TYR A 285 -15.37 8.48 10.17
C TYR A 285 -16.26 9.48 9.41
N PRO A 286 -15.71 10.34 8.54
CA PRO A 286 -16.49 11.20 7.67
C PRO A 286 -17.48 10.39 6.80
N GLN A 287 -18.77 10.62 6.97
CA GLN A 287 -19.81 9.80 6.34
C GLN A 287 -19.99 10.06 4.84
N ASP A 288 -19.61 11.24 4.37
CA ASP A 288 -19.64 11.66 2.98
C ASP A 288 -18.36 11.23 2.19
N SER A 289 -17.36 10.70 2.87
CA SER A 289 -16.12 10.26 2.26
C SER A 289 -16.14 8.77 1.95
N ARG A 290 -16.16 8.43 0.65
CA ARG A 290 -15.99 7.04 0.20
C ARG A 290 -14.66 6.44 0.66
N PHE A 291 -13.60 7.23 0.69
CA PHE A 291 -12.32 6.77 1.19
C PHE A 291 -12.37 6.43 2.68
N ALA A 292 -13.01 7.28 3.49
CA ALA A 292 -13.17 7.01 4.92
C ALA A 292 -13.99 5.72 5.16
N LYS A 293 -15.02 5.45 4.36
CA LYS A 293 -15.75 4.17 4.39
C LYS A 293 -14.87 2.97 4.07
N LYS A 294 -13.96 3.09 3.10
CA LYS A 294 -12.97 2.04 2.80
C LYS A 294 -12.05 1.77 3.98
N ILE A 295 -11.54 2.82 4.61
CA ILE A 295 -10.71 2.69 5.81
C ILE A 295 -11.51 2.03 6.95
N GLU A 296 -12.73 2.47 7.20
CA GLU A 296 -13.61 1.87 8.21
C GLU A 296 -13.82 0.37 7.98
N THR A 297 -14.12 -0.02 6.75
CA THR A 297 -14.29 -1.43 6.34
C THR A 297 -13.00 -2.22 6.54
N ALA A 298 -11.85 -1.67 6.14
CA ALA A 298 -10.55 -2.31 6.33
C ALA A 298 -10.24 -2.52 7.82
N ILE A 299 -10.47 -1.52 8.65
CA ILE A 299 -10.25 -1.61 10.11
C ILE A 299 -11.22 -2.61 10.75
N LYS A 300 -12.51 -2.58 10.40
CA LYS A 300 -13.47 -3.59 10.86
C LYS A 300 -13.00 -5.01 10.55
N LEU A 301 -12.53 -5.25 9.33
CA LEU A 301 -12.04 -6.56 8.94
C LEU A 301 -10.84 -6.98 9.80
N LEU A 302 -9.83 -6.13 9.94
CA LEU A 302 -8.63 -6.43 10.73
C LEU A 302 -8.95 -6.64 12.21
N VAL A 303 -9.87 -5.86 12.78
CA VAL A 303 -10.29 -6.00 14.19
C VAL A 303 -11.01 -7.32 14.43
N HIS A 304 -11.89 -7.73 13.52
CA HIS A 304 -12.74 -8.91 13.70
C HIS A 304 -12.15 -10.18 13.11
N ASN A 305 -11.13 -10.11 12.25
CA ASN A 305 -10.47 -11.27 11.68
C ASN A 305 -8.96 -11.30 12.02
N PRO A 306 -8.56 -11.98 13.09
CA PRO A 306 -7.13 -12.13 13.43
C PRO A 306 -6.34 -12.97 12.41
N ASP A 307 -7.03 -13.71 11.55
CA ASP A 307 -6.42 -14.49 10.47
C ASP A 307 -5.89 -13.60 9.32
N THR A 308 -6.50 -12.44 9.09
CA THR A 308 -6.00 -11.49 8.08
C THR A 308 -4.67 -10.91 8.53
N LYS A 309 -3.62 -11.17 7.77
CA LYS A 309 -2.27 -10.67 8.04
C LYS A 309 -2.06 -9.31 7.41
N VAL A 310 -2.37 -9.19 6.13
CA VAL A 310 -2.19 -7.93 5.41
C VAL A 310 -3.43 -7.61 4.58
N LEU A 311 -3.84 -6.35 4.66
CA LEU A 311 -4.83 -5.75 3.79
C LEU A 311 -4.18 -4.62 2.99
N THR A 312 -4.34 -4.63 1.66
CA THR A 312 -3.84 -3.57 0.78
C THR A 312 -4.97 -2.68 0.28
N LEU A 313 -4.73 -1.38 0.28
CA LEU A 313 -5.67 -0.36 -0.13
C LEU A 313 -4.96 0.70 -0.96
N GLY A 314 -5.46 0.96 -2.15
CA GLY A 314 -5.09 2.16 -2.90
C GLY A 314 -5.91 3.37 -2.44
N THR A 315 -5.56 4.54 -2.91
CA THR A 315 -6.24 5.79 -2.56
C THR A 315 -7.46 6.10 -3.42
N GLY A 316 -8.08 5.08 -3.99
CA GLY A 316 -9.33 5.22 -4.74
C GLY A 316 -10.44 5.83 -3.89
N GLY A 317 -11.06 6.89 -4.40
CA GLY A 317 -12.02 7.74 -3.68
C GLY A 317 -11.44 9.09 -3.25
N LEU A 318 -10.10 9.23 -3.20
CA LEU A 318 -9.43 10.53 -2.99
C LEU A 318 -9.05 11.21 -4.32
N GLY A 319 -8.80 10.44 -5.37
CA GLY A 319 -8.17 10.84 -6.62
C GLY A 319 -6.74 10.32 -6.74
N GLY A 320 -6.13 10.52 -7.91
CA GLY A 320 -4.73 10.18 -8.15
C GLY A 320 -3.76 11.19 -7.51
N TRP A 321 -2.49 10.79 -7.37
CA TRP A 321 -1.43 11.63 -6.81
C TRP A 321 -0.43 12.11 -7.89
N ASP A 322 -0.77 11.90 -9.16
CA ASP A 322 0.06 12.34 -10.28
C ASP A 322 -0.21 13.82 -10.62
N ASP A 323 0.18 14.68 -9.72
CA ASP A 323 -0.11 16.12 -9.72
C ASP A 323 0.84 16.93 -10.61
N HIS A 324 0.97 16.54 -11.89
CA HIS A 324 1.73 17.33 -12.88
C HIS A 324 1.05 18.65 -13.24
N ASN A 325 -0.27 18.70 -13.12
CA ASN A 325 -1.08 19.87 -13.46
C ASN A 325 -2.07 20.14 -12.33
N GLU A 326 -2.31 21.42 -12.05
CA GLU A 326 -3.37 21.88 -11.14
C GLU A 326 -3.46 21.11 -9.81
N ALA A 327 -2.34 21.04 -9.07
CA ALA A 327 -2.24 20.30 -7.82
C ALA A 327 -3.12 20.85 -6.67
N ARG A 328 -4.10 21.73 -6.96
CA ARG A 328 -4.95 22.37 -5.95
C ARG A 328 -5.67 21.38 -5.04
N ASP A 329 -6.11 20.26 -5.59
CA ASP A 329 -6.83 19.23 -4.85
C ASP A 329 -5.95 18.44 -3.87
N TYR A 330 -4.64 18.57 -3.95
CA TYR A 330 -3.69 17.89 -3.07
C TYR A 330 -4.00 18.12 -1.58
N THR A 331 -4.26 19.38 -1.19
CA THR A 331 -4.54 19.72 0.21
C THR A 331 -5.80 19.05 0.73
N ARG A 332 -6.86 19.00 -0.08
CA ARG A 332 -8.11 18.31 0.25
C ARG A 332 -7.86 16.81 0.40
N ARG A 333 -7.18 16.18 -0.55
CA ARG A 333 -6.90 14.74 -0.52
C ARG A 333 -6.08 14.33 0.71
N MET A 334 -5.04 15.10 1.04
CA MET A 334 -4.24 14.84 2.24
C MET A 334 -5.03 15.04 3.52
N ARG A 335 -5.89 16.08 3.59
CA ARG A 335 -6.78 16.29 4.73
C ARG A 335 -7.76 15.13 4.90
N ASP A 336 -8.37 14.66 3.82
CA ASP A 336 -9.32 13.55 3.84
C ASP A 336 -8.62 12.23 4.22
N LEU A 337 -7.39 11.99 3.71
CA LEU A 337 -6.56 10.84 4.07
C LEU A 337 -6.26 10.83 5.57
N PHE A 338 -5.67 11.89 6.10
CA PHE A 338 -5.27 11.92 7.52
C PHE A 338 -6.46 12.07 8.47
N GLY A 339 -7.56 12.67 8.04
CA GLY A 339 -8.82 12.64 8.77
C GLY A 339 -9.33 11.20 8.96
N ALA A 340 -9.36 10.40 7.89
CA ALA A 340 -9.75 9.00 7.96
C ALA A 340 -8.77 8.16 8.80
N LEU A 341 -7.46 8.42 8.73
CA LEU A 341 -6.44 7.74 9.53
C LEU A 341 -6.54 8.06 11.03
N LYS A 342 -6.89 9.31 11.38
CA LYS A 342 -7.19 9.71 12.77
C LYS A 342 -8.38 8.91 13.32
N SER A 343 -9.44 8.76 12.53
CA SER A 343 -10.61 7.91 12.87
C SER A 343 -10.21 6.44 13.01
N ALA A 344 -9.38 5.93 12.11
CA ALA A 344 -8.87 4.56 12.16
C ALA A 344 -8.11 4.28 13.46
N MET A 345 -7.22 5.17 13.87
CA MET A 345 -6.48 5.00 15.13
C MET A 345 -7.39 5.09 16.36
N ALA A 346 -8.40 5.95 16.35
CA ALA A 346 -9.41 5.99 17.39
C ALA A 346 -10.20 4.67 17.48
N HIS A 347 -10.56 4.10 16.32
CA HIS A 347 -11.24 2.80 16.23
C HIS A 347 -10.35 1.67 16.76
N LEU A 348 -9.08 1.61 16.36
CA LEU A 348 -8.13 0.61 16.86
C LEU A 348 -7.94 0.67 18.38
N ARG A 349 -7.84 1.87 18.96
CA ARG A 349 -7.77 2.06 20.42
C ARG A 349 -9.04 1.60 21.11
N ALA A 350 -10.22 1.99 20.60
CA ALA A 350 -11.51 1.57 21.16
C ALA A 350 -11.70 0.06 21.13
N ALA A 351 -11.13 -0.61 20.11
CA ALA A 351 -11.12 -2.07 19.99
C ALA A 351 -9.96 -2.76 20.72
N GLY A 352 -9.03 -2.04 21.35
CA GLY A 352 -7.83 -2.58 22.00
C GLY A 352 -6.86 -3.26 21.03
N LYS A 353 -6.81 -2.79 19.77
CA LYS A 353 -6.02 -3.38 18.67
C LYS A 353 -4.87 -2.50 18.18
N ASP A 354 -4.67 -1.34 18.75
CA ASP A 354 -3.57 -0.42 18.40
C ASP A 354 -2.16 -0.97 18.72
N GLN A 355 -2.08 -2.03 19.54
CA GLN A 355 -0.85 -2.74 19.83
C GLN A 355 -0.44 -3.70 18.71
N THR A 356 -1.40 -4.30 18.03
CA THR A 356 -1.16 -5.39 17.07
C THR A 356 -1.39 -5.00 15.62
N ILE A 357 -2.27 -4.02 15.36
CA ILE A 357 -2.56 -3.54 14.00
C ILE A 357 -1.77 -2.28 13.71
N ASN A 358 -1.02 -2.32 12.62
CA ASN A 358 -0.31 -1.16 12.09
C ASN A 358 -0.85 -0.72 10.73
N ILE A 359 -0.61 0.55 10.39
CA ILE A 359 -0.94 1.13 9.09
C ILE A 359 0.32 1.73 8.51
N MET A 360 0.68 1.35 7.28
CA MET A 360 1.80 1.92 6.54
C MET A 360 1.28 2.67 5.32
N VAL A 361 1.61 3.96 5.20
CA VAL A 361 1.20 4.82 4.07
C VAL A 361 2.44 5.32 3.36
N PHE A 362 2.58 4.98 2.08
CA PHE A 362 3.72 5.40 1.26
C PHE A 362 3.34 5.43 -0.23
N ALA A 363 4.20 6.00 -1.04
CA ALA A 363 3.97 6.17 -2.47
C ALA A 363 5.03 5.41 -3.29
N GLU A 364 4.93 5.49 -4.60
CA GLU A 364 5.96 4.99 -5.51
C GLU A 364 7.22 5.87 -5.49
N PHE A 365 7.05 7.18 -5.33
CA PHE A 365 8.08 8.21 -5.15
C PHE A 365 7.44 9.49 -4.59
N GLY A 366 8.24 10.53 -4.35
CA GLY A 366 7.76 11.86 -4.01
C GLY A 366 7.84 12.82 -5.19
N ARG A 367 7.75 14.11 -4.93
CA ARG A 367 7.73 15.15 -5.94
C ARG A 367 8.88 16.14 -5.76
N ASN A 368 9.26 16.86 -6.84
CA ASN A 368 10.03 18.08 -6.71
C ASN A 368 9.23 19.10 -5.87
N VAL A 369 9.86 20.17 -5.41
CA VAL A 369 9.22 21.07 -4.42
C VAL A 369 8.88 22.43 -4.96
N ASN A 370 9.21 22.75 -6.21
CA ASN A 370 8.73 23.96 -6.89
C ASN A 370 7.63 23.60 -7.88
N LEU A 371 6.63 24.45 -7.97
CA LEU A 371 5.58 24.31 -8.98
C LEU A 371 6.13 24.50 -10.38
N ASN A 372 5.66 23.71 -11.31
CA ASN A 372 5.88 23.93 -12.75
C ASN A 372 4.92 24.98 -13.32
N SER A 373 5.02 25.27 -14.61
CA SER A 373 4.17 26.26 -15.28
C SER A 373 2.67 25.93 -15.28
N ALA A 374 2.31 24.67 -15.02
CA ALA A 374 0.93 24.20 -14.92
C ALA A 374 0.43 24.10 -13.46
N ASN A 375 1.14 24.72 -12.51
CA ASN A 375 0.83 24.65 -11.06
C ASN A 375 0.80 23.23 -10.50
N GLY A 376 1.64 22.34 -11.00
CA GLY A 376 1.83 20.99 -10.51
C GLY A 376 3.27 20.72 -10.11
N TRP A 377 3.57 19.48 -9.78
CA TRP A 377 4.90 19.02 -9.40
C TRP A 377 5.37 17.89 -10.32
N ASP A 378 6.63 17.92 -10.69
CA ASP A 378 7.28 16.83 -11.40
C ASP A 378 7.79 15.74 -10.42
N HIS A 379 8.25 14.61 -10.93
CA HIS A 379 8.71 13.47 -10.12
C HIS A 379 9.97 13.81 -9.30
N GLY A 380 10.05 13.26 -8.10
CA GLY A 380 11.20 13.34 -7.19
C GLY A 380 11.46 11.99 -6.51
N ASN A 381 12.66 11.76 -5.98
CA ASN A 381 13.06 10.48 -5.37
C ASN A 381 12.95 10.45 -3.85
N LEU A 382 12.50 11.52 -3.20
CA LEU A 382 12.26 11.58 -1.77
C LEU A 382 10.76 11.61 -1.50
N GLN A 383 10.29 10.72 -0.66
CA GLN A 383 8.90 10.65 -0.20
C GLN A 383 8.82 10.56 1.32
N ASN A 384 7.64 10.77 1.87
CA ASN A 384 7.37 10.43 3.26
C ASN A 384 6.87 8.99 3.36
N LEU A 385 7.26 8.33 4.46
CA LEU A 385 6.57 7.14 4.96
C LEU A 385 5.86 7.52 6.26
N TYR A 386 4.59 7.14 6.38
CA TYR A 386 3.81 7.29 7.61
C TYR A 386 3.52 5.91 8.17
N VAL A 387 3.90 5.68 9.43
CA VAL A 387 3.64 4.42 10.14
C VAL A 387 2.80 4.72 11.36
N LEU A 388 1.64 4.06 11.48
CA LEU A 388 0.70 4.26 12.58
C LEU A 388 0.39 2.94 13.28
N GLY A 389 0.09 3.00 14.58
CA GLY A 389 -0.27 1.81 15.36
C GLY A 389 0.85 0.80 15.51
N GLY A 390 0.50 -0.47 15.80
CA GLY A 390 1.51 -1.51 16.03
C GLY A 390 2.39 -1.25 17.24
N LYS A 391 1.89 -0.56 18.26
CA LYS A 391 2.64 -0.10 19.44
C LYS A 391 3.26 -1.24 20.27
N GLY A 392 2.81 -2.48 20.05
CA GLY A 392 3.39 -3.66 20.69
C GLY A 392 4.77 -4.05 20.13
N TYR A 393 5.15 -3.52 18.98
CA TYR A 393 6.42 -3.82 18.32
C TYR A 393 7.07 -2.62 17.61
N PHE A 394 6.35 -1.53 17.38
CA PHE A 394 6.90 -0.27 16.89
C PHE A 394 7.06 0.75 18.00
N ASN A 395 8.22 1.39 18.01
CA ASN A 395 8.52 2.52 18.87
C ASN A 395 8.33 3.82 18.10
N HIS A 396 7.19 4.47 18.28
CA HIS A 396 6.91 5.71 17.57
C HIS A 396 7.80 6.86 18.06
N LYS A 397 8.52 7.49 17.13
CA LYS A 397 9.49 8.57 17.37
C LYS A 397 8.98 9.96 16.99
N GLY A 398 7.71 10.08 16.63
CA GLY A 398 7.18 11.34 16.11
C GLY A 398 7.68 11.61 14.69
N VAL A 399 8.51 12.63 14.48
CA VAL A 399 9.06 12.96 13.17
C VAL A 399 10.53 12.57 13.10
N VAL A 400 10.91 11.83 12.06
CA VAL A 400 12.27 11.34 11.83
C VAL A 400 12.74 11.80 10.44
N GLY A 401 13.97 12.30 10.40
CA GLY A 401 14.62 12.71 9.17
C GLY A 401 14.58 14.23 8.94
N GLU A 402 15.72 14.76 8.52
CA GLU A 402 15.91 16.14 8.17
C GLU A 402 16.22 16.27 6.68
N THR A 403 15.64 17.28 6.04
CA THR A 403 15.79 17.51 4.61
C THR A 403 16.40 18.89 4.32
N LYS A 404 17.05 18.99 3.18
CA LYS A 404 17.53 20.23 2.58
C LYS A 404 17.03 20.35 1.16
N VAL A 405 16.87 21.58 0.68
CA VAL A 405 16.57 21.85 -0.73
C VAL A 405 17.85 21.78 -1.57
N VAL A 406 17.76 21.17 -2.71
CA VAL A 406 18.84 21.14 -3.71
C VAL A 406 18.26 21.51 -5.07
N GLY A 407 18.94 22.47 -5.76
CA GLY A 407 18.69 22.77 -7.16
C GLY A 407 19.40 21.76 -8.06
N THR A 408 18.79 21.42 -9.18
CA THR A 408 19.49 20.76 -10.28
C THR A 408 19.84 21.80 -11.34
N GLY A 409 20.89 21.58 -12.11
CA GLY A 409 21.26 22.45 -13.24
C GLY A 409 20.23 22.47 -14.38
N GLU A 410 19.19 21.66 -14.30
CA GLU A 410 18.02 21.74 -15.17
C GLU A 410 17.11 22.88 -14.69
N VAL A 411 16.63 23.65 -15.62
CA VAL A 411 15.85 24.88 -15.42
C VAL A 411 14.87 24.79 -14.25
N ASN A 412 15.21 25.46 -13.14
CA ASN A 412 14.33 25.72 -11.98
C ASN A 412 13.70 24.52 -11.27
N ARG A 413 14.31 23.33 -11.29
CA ARG A 413 13.81 22.20 -10.49
C ARG A 413 14.50 22.15 -9.14
N LEU A 414 13.70 22.21 -8.08
CA LEU A 414 14.15 22.05 -6.70
C LEU A 414 13.65 20.73 -6.14
N TYR A 415 14.53 20.04 -5.44
CA TYR A 415 14.22 18.77 -4.79
C TYR A 415 14.55 18.83 -3.32
N MET A 416 13.88 18.04 -2.50
CA MET A 416 14.35 17.72 -1.16
C MET A 416 15.24 16.49 -1.21
N LYS A 417 16.31 16.52 -0.42
CA LYS A 417 17.20 15.39 -0.14
C LYS A 417 17.49 15.31 1.35
N PRO A 418 17.86 14.16 1.89
CA PRO A 418 18.33 14.05 3.27
C PRO A 418 19.52 14.97 3.53
N THR A 419 19.62 15.54 4.73
CA THR A 419 20.86 16.21 5.17
C THR A 419 21.93 15.14 5.45
N ALA A 420 23.21 15.54 5.52
CA ALA A 420 24.32 14.61 5.65
C ALA A 420 24.28 13.77 6.93
N ASN A 421 23.69 14.29 8.00
CA ASN A 421 23.61 13.62 9.31
C ASN A 421 22.22 13.06 9.61
N SER A 422 21.29 13.16 8.67
CA SER A 422 19.94 12.66 8.85
C SER A 422 19.89 11.16 8.71
N TYR A 423 19.09 10.49 9.54
CA TYR A 423 18.64 9.14 9.20
C TYR A 423 17.86 9.15 7.89
N TRP A 424 18.19 8.25 6.99
CA TRP A 424 17.45 8.02 5.74
C TRP A 424 17.51 6.54 5.36
N PHE A 425 16.62 6.11 4.49
CA PHE A 425 16.56 4.73 4.03
C PHE A 425 15.99 4.65 2.61
N GLU A 426 16.41 3.60 1.91
CA GLU A 426 15.88 3.23 0.59
C GLU A 426 14.43 2.72 0.74
N PRO A 427 13.48 3.02 -0.17
CA PRO A 427 12.11 2.53 -0.11
C PRO A 427 11.97 1.02 0.11
N LEU A 428 12.94 0.21 -0.34
CA LEU A 428 12.96 -1.24 -0.12
C LEU A 428 13.03 -1.64 1.36
N SER A 429 13.54 -0.77 2.23
CA SER A 429 13.54 -0.96 3.69
C SER A 429 12.13 -1.06 4.28
N ILE A 430 11.10 -0.55 3.58
CA ILE A 430 9.70 -0.72 3.98
C ILE A 430 9.33 -2.20 3.91
N ALA A 431 9.74 -2.89 2.85
CA ALA A 431 9.52 -4.33 2.71
C ALA A 431 10.28 -5.13 3.78
N ALA A 432 11.55 -4.79 4.04
CA ALA A 432 12.35 -5.40 5.09
C ALA A 432 11.66 -5.25 6.47
N THR A 433 11.15 -4.05 6.76
CA THR A 433 10.42 -3.76 8.00
C THR A 433 9.14 -4.59 8.11
N LEU A 434 8.39 -4.71 7.00
CA LEU A 434 7.20 -5.56 6.97
C LEU A 434 7.56 -7.02 7.22
N TYR A 435 8.57 -7.57 6.55
CA TYR A 435 9.02 -8.94 6.78
C TYR A 435 9.43 -9.18 8.25
N LYS A 436 10.13 -8.22 8.85
CA LYS A 436 10.60 -8.32 10.25
C LYS A 436 9.46 -8.49 11.23
N ILE A 437 8.38 -7.71 11.13
CA ILE A 437 7.25 -7.79 12.07
C ILE A 437 6.47 -9.09 11.95
N TYR A 438 6.65 -9.83 10.84
CA TYR A 438 6.07 -11.15 10.64
C TYR A 438 7.02 -12.30 10.99
N GLY A 439 8.16 -12.03 11.62
CA GLY A 439 9.05 -13.03 12.17
C GLY A 439 10.23 -13.42 11.28
N ILE A 440 10.48 -12.72 10.17
CA ILE A 440 11.67 -12.94 9.36
C ILE A 440 12.83 -12.18 10.00
N GLU A 441 13.86 -12.90 10.46
CA GLU A 441 14.99 -12.33 11.22
C GLU A 441 16.06 -11.70 10.34
N ASN A 442 16.18 -12.16 9.09
CA ASN A 442 17.14 -11.69 8.08
C ASN A 442 16.43 -11.15 6.82
N PRO A 443 15.53 -10.15 6.97
CA PRO A 443 14.69 -9.68 5.86
C PRO A 443 15.48 -9.04 4.72
N GLU A 444 16.70 -8.57 4.96
CA GLU A 444 17.59 -7.93 4.00
C GLU A 444 17.93 -8.84 2.80
N ILE A 445 17.87 -10.15 2.96
CA ILE A 445 18.08 -11.08 1.83
C ILE A 445 16.97 -11.03 0.79
N LEU A 446 15.80 -10.47 1.16
CA LEU A 446 14.64 -10.32 0.28
C LEU A 446 14.51 -8.90 -0.30
N THR A 447 15.41 -7.98 0.09
CA THR A 447 15.31 -6.55 -0.19
C THR A 447 16.64 -5.96 -0.66
N ASP A 448 17.39 -6.69 -1.48
CA ASP A 448 18.68 -6.27 -2.06
C ASP A 448 19.67 -5.74 -0.99
N SER A 449 19.71 -6.40 0.17
CA SER A 449 20.51 -6.03 1.34
C SER A 449 20.11 -4.75 2.06
N TYR A 450 18.94 -4.16 1.74
CA TYR A 450 18.43 -3.01 2.49
C TYR A 450 17.84 -3.45 3.83
N PRO A 451 18.30 -2.87 4.94
CA PRO A 451 17.90 -3.27 6.28
C PRO A 451 16.51 -2.74 6.64
N VAL A 452 16.00 -3.17 7.77
CA VAL A 452 14.79 -2.63 8.39
C VAL A 452 14.95 -1.14 8.74
N ILE A 453 13.84 -0.45 8.93
CA ILE A 453 13.81 0.95 9.39
C ILE A 453 14.05 0.95 10.91
N GLU A 454 15.33 0.98 11.30
CA GLU A 454 15.79 0.82 12.69
C GLU A 454 15.08 1.73 13.71
N PRO A 455 14.80 3.03 13.46
CA PRO A 455 14.11 3.87 14.43
C PRO A 455 12.73 3.40 14.85
N LEU A 456 12.12 2.47 14.12
CA LEU A 456 10.83 1.85 14.52
C LEU A 456 11.00 0.78 15.60
N PHE A 457 12.21 0.27 15.84
CA PHE A 457 12.46 -0.85 16.76
C PHE A 457 13.36 -0.47 17.95
N THR A 458 13.99 0.70 17.91
CA THR A 458 14.92 1.20 18.95
C THR A 458 14.36 2.48 19.69
#